data_0c022ec0730a404bba04c56cc33b95b0
#
_entry.id   0c022ec0730a404bba04c56cc33b95b0
#
_cell.length_a   1.000
_cell.length_b   1.000
_cell.length_c   1.000
_cell.angle_alpha   90.00
_cell.angle_beta   90.00
_cell.angle_gamma   90.00
#
_symmetry.space_group_name_H-M   'P 1'
#
loop_
_entity.id
_entity.type
_entity.pdbx_description
1 polymer ?
#
loop_
_entity_poly.entity_id
_entity_poly.type
_entity_poly.pdbx_seq_one_letter_code
_entity_poly.pdbx_strand_id
1 'polypeptide(L)'
;YANGEKILSYLCNDNPIVKDILDWHQMVKLQSTYIDALPNQVDKKTGRVHTDYMQTVAATGRLSSNNPNLQNIPIRTERGRLIRKAFIARDENYTLLSADYSQIELRIIAALSGEENMIKAFQNNEDIHKSTAAKVFNVPLEEVTKEQRSNAKTVNFGIIYGVSAFGLSNQTSLSRKESAELIDAYYATYPKLKSYMSNQVDFARENGYVQTVLGRRRYLKDINSANMMVKSGAERNAVNAPI
;
A
#
# COMPACT_ATOMS: atom_id res chain seq x y z
N TYR A 1 20.89 -9.07 -19.79
CA TYR A 1 21.33 -8.39 -18.56
C TYR A 1 20.12 -7.72 -17.93
N ALA A 2 19.84 -7.99 -16.63
CA ALA A 2 18.73 -7.40 -15.93
C ALA A 2 19.12 -5.99 -15.46
N ASN A 3 18.39 -4.98 -15.93
CA ASN A 3 18.61 -3.56 -15.60
C ASN A 3 17.43 -2.97 -14.80
N GLY A 4 16.65 -3.83 -14.17
CA GLY A 4 15.51 -3.39 -13.38
C GLY A 4 15.93 -2.53 -12.18
N GLU A 5 15.15 -1.48 -11.87
CA GLU A 5 15.39 -0.53 -10.78
C GLU A 5 15.76 -1.21 -9.46
N LYS A 6 15.09 -2.34 -9.16
CA LYS A 6 15.35 -3.12 -7.94
C LYS A 6 16.77 -3.72 -7.91
N ILE A 7 17.30 -4.17 -9.05
CA ILE A 7 18.66 -4.74 -9.14
C ILE A 7 19.68 -3.63 -9.05
N LEU A 8 19.46 -2.54 -9.77
CA LEU A 8 20.32 -1.38 -9.72
C LEU A 8 20.42 -0.78 -8.31
N SER A 9 19.31 -0.74 -7.57
CA SER A 9 19.33 -0.22 -6.19
C SER A 9 20.26 -1.00 -5.24
N TYR A 10 20.44 -2.31 -5.44
CA TYR A 10 21.41 -3.09 -4.66
C TYR A 10 22.87 -2.76 -4.99
N LEU A 11 23.15 -2.35 -6.24
CA LEU A 11 24.48 -2.03 -6.71
C LEU A 11 24.88 -0.56 -6.45
N CYS A 12 23.93 0.26 -6.02
CA CYS A 12 24.09 1.70 -5.87
C CYS A 12 25.14 2.09 -4.83
N ASN A 13 25.30 1.29 -3.76
CA ASN A 13 26.27 1.59 -2.70
C ASN A 13 27.71 1.37 -3.14
N ASP A 14 27.95 0.42 -4.05
CA ASP A 14 29.29 0.02 -4.49
C ASP A 14 29.71 0.71 -5.79
N ASN A 15 28.75 1.28 -6.52
CA ASN A 15 28.99 1.84 -7.85
C ASN A 15 28.29 3.19 -8.03
N PRO A 16 29.01 4.33 -7.93
CA PRO A 16 28.42 5.67 -8.05
C PRO A 16 27.63 5.89 -9.35
N ILE A 17 28.10 5.36 -10.48
CA ILE A 17 27.42 5.48 -11.78
C ILE A 17 26.00 4.89 -11.76
N VAL A 18 25.75 3.89 -10.91
CA VAL A 18 24.42 3.27 -10.77
C VAL A 18 23.42 4.25 -10.19
N LYS A 19 23.85 5.12 -9.28
CA LYS A 19 23.03 6.21 -8.76
C LYS A 19 22.59 7.17 -9.86
N ASP A 20 23.53 7.57 -10.73
CA ASP A 20 23.24 8.47 -11.84
C ASP A 20 22.26 7.83 -12.85
N ILE A 21 22.41 6.52 -13.10
CA ILE A 21 21.48 5.75 -13.94
C ILE A 21 20.08 5.72 -13.32
N LEU A 22 19.96 5.49 -12.03
CA LEU A 22 18.67 5.49 -11.31
C LEU A 22 18.02 6.87 -11.36
N ASP A 23 18.79 7.93 -11.12
CA ASP A 23 18.32 9.31 -11.21
C ASP A 23 17.87 9.65 -12.62
N TRP A 24 18.64 9.24 -13.64
CA TRP A 24 18.27 9.42 -15.04
C TRP A 24 16.97 8.67 -15.39
N HIS A 25 16.81 7.41 -14.96
CA HIS A 25 15.57 6.66 -15.17
C HIS A 25 14.35 7.38 -14.58
N GLN A 26 14.49 7.95 -13.37
CA GLN A 26 13.41 8.72 -12.76
C GLN A 26 13.07 9.97 -13.57
N MET A 27 14.07 10.72 -14.03
CA MET A 27 13.87 11.93 -14.84
C MET A 27 13.20 11.60 -16.18
N VAL A 28 13.69 10.60 -16.91
CA VAL A 28 13.11 10.17 -18.18
C VAL A 28 11.66 9.73 -18.01
N LYS A 29 11.34 9.01 -16.92
CA LYS A 29 9.97 8.61 -16.60
C LYS A 29 9.07 9.82 -16.33
N LEU A 30 9.52 10.81 -15.57
CA LEU A 30 8.76 12.03 -15.32
C LEU A 30 8.55 12.82 -16.61
N GLN A 31 9.59 12.95 -17.42
CA GLN A 31 9.52 13.65 -18.68
C GLN A 31 8.52 12.98 -19.62
N SER A 32 8.73 11.71 -19.95
CA SER A 32 7.90 11.03 -20.95
C SER A 32 6.44 10.85 -20.52
N THR A 33 6.20 10.55 -19.24
CA THR A 33 4.85 10.23 -18.74
C THR A 33 4.02 11.48 -18.47
N TYR A 34 4.67 12.58 -18.02
CA TYR A 34 3.93 13.76 -17.56
C TYR A 34 4.27 15.00 -18.39
N ILE A 35 5.54 15.36 -18.56
CA ILE A 35 5.91 16.63 -19.19
C ILE A 35 5.59 16.62 -20.69
N ASP A 36 5.92 15.53 -21.38
CA ASP A 36 5.70 15.40 -22.82
C ASP A 36 4.27 14.93 -23.14
N ALA A 37 3.71 14.03 -22.31
CA ALA A 37 2.43 13.41 -22.62
C ALA A 37 1.21 14.26 -22.22
N LEU A 38 1.19 14.88 -21.03
CA LEU A 38 0.01 15.60 -20.54
C LEU A 38 -0.41 16.80 -21.41
N PRO A 39 0.51 17.64 -21.92
CA PRO A 39 0.11 18.75 -22.80
C PRO A 39 -0.60 18.29 -24.07
N ASN A 40 -0.25 17.12 -24.60
CA ASN A 40 -0.88 16.54 -25.78
C ASN A 40 -2.31 15.99 -25.51
N GLN A 41 -2.68 15.87 -24.24
CA GLN A 41 -4.00 15.37 -23.82
C GLN A 41 -4.92 16.49 -23.32
N VAL A 42 -4.51 17.74 -23.48
CA VAL A 42 -5.35 18.89 -23.17
C VAL A 42 -6.44 19.00 -24.24
N ASP A 43 -7.69 18.92 -23.83
CA ASP A 43 -8.84 19.13 -24.69
C ASP A 43 -8.88 20.58 -25.19
N LYS A 44 -8.94 20.76 -26.52
CA LYS A 44 -8.86 22.08 -27.17
C LYS A 44 -10.06 23.00 -26.87
N LYS A 45 -11.21 22.43 -26.50
CA LYS A 45 -12.42 23.21 -26.19
C LYS A 45 -12.43 23.70 -24.75
N THR A 46 -11.98 22.85 -23.82
CA THR A 46 -12.02 23.16 -22.39
C THR A 46 -10.71 23.71 -21.84
N GLY A 47 -9.59 23.55 -22.56
CA GLY A 47 -8.26 23.87 -22.08
C GLY A 47 -7.79 22.99 -20.90
N ARG A 48 -8.42 21.85 -20.68
CA ARG A 48 -8.22 20.98 -19.51
C ARG A 48 -7.91 19.56 -19.91
N VAL A 49 -7.27 18.84 -18.99
CA VAL A 49 -7.06 17.40 -19.12
C VAL A 49 -8.25 16.67 -18.49
N HIS A 50 -8.83 15.73 -19.21
CA HIS A 50 -9.93 14.88 -18.77
C HIS A 50 -9.49 13.43 -18.78
N THR A 51 -9.64 12.74 -17.65
CA THR A 51 -9.36 11.30 -17.55
C THR A 51 -10.65 10.49 -17.64
N ASP A 52 -10.52 9.26 -18.12
CA ASP A 52 -11.59 8.27 -18.09
C ASP A 52 -11.48 7.43 -16.82
N TYR A 53 -12.49 7.49 -15.94
CA TYR A 53 -12.57 6.62 -14.76
C TYR A 53 -13.36 5.37 -15.08
N MET A 54 -12.67 4.24 -15.09
CA MET A 54 -13.23 2.91 -15.38
C MET A 54 -13.60 2.20 -14.09
N GLN A 55 -14.86 1.84 -13.91
CA GLN A 55 -15.40 1.21 -12.69
C GLN A 55 -15.29 -0.32 -12.69
N THR A 56 -15.10 -0.94 -13.85
CA THR A 56 -15.20 -2.40 -14.03
C THR A 56 -13.86 -3.10 -14.27
N VAL A 57 -12.75 -2.37 -14.28
CA VAL A 57 -11.42 -2.92 -14.58
C VAL A 57 -10.79 -3.59 -13.35
N ALA A 58 -10.86 -2.94 -12.19
CA ALA A 58 -10.25 -3.48 -10.98
C ALA A 58 -11.19 -4.49 -10.29
N ALA A 59 -10.72 -5.72 -10.09
CA ALA A 59 -11.48 -6.76 -9.38
C ALA A 59 -11.83 -6.40 -7.92
N THR A 60 -11.16 -5.39 -7.36
CA THR A 60 -11.42 -4.86 -6.01
C THR A 60 -12.56 -3.85 -5.96
N GLY A 61 -13.07 -3.39 -7.12
CA GLY A 61 -14.03 -2.31 -7.21
C GLY A 61 -13.42 -0.89 -7.10
N ARG A 62 -12.09 -0.78 -7.04
CA ARG A 62 -11.40 0.50 -7.16
C ARG A 62 -11.55 1.04 -8.58
N LEU A 63 -11.53 2.37 -8.74
CA LEU A 63 -11.48 3.01 -10.04
C LEU A 63 -10.11 2.77 -10.70
N SER A 64 -10.10 2.68 -12.02
CA SER A 64 -8.90 2.78 -12.84
C SER A 64 -8.99 4.04 -13.68
N SER A 65 -7.92 4.82 -13.72
CA SER A 65 -7.86 6.10 -14.46
C SER A 65 -7.00 5.90 -15.72
N ASN A 66 -7.54 6.27 -16.88
CA ASN A 66 -6.88 6.17 -18.18
C ASN A 66 -7.05 7.46 -18.99
N ASN A 67 -6.18 7.68 -19.96
CA ASN A 67 -6.27 8.75 -20.97
C ASN A 67 -6.38 10.18 -20.40
N PRO A 68 -5.49 10.60 -19.48
CA PRO A 68 -4.33 9.97 -18.85
C PRO A 68 -4.64 9.25 -17.54
N ASN A 69 -3.68 8.43 -17.05
CA ASN A 69 -3.75 7.91 -15.70
C ASN A 69 -3.36 8.99 -14.68
N LEU A 70 -4.34 9.61 -14.03
CA LEU A 70 -4.12 10.64 -13.01
C LEU A 70 -3.98 10.07 -11.58
N GLN A 71 -4.19 8.77 -11.37
CA GLN A 71 -4.01 8.13 -10.06
C GLN A 71 -2.53 7.89 -9.71
N ASN A 72 -1.63 7.95 -10.69
CA ASN A 72 -0.20 7.67 -10.51
C ASN A 72 0.67 8.94 -10.49
N ILE A 73 0.09 10.12 -10.31
CA ILE A 73 0.86 11.37 -10.20
C ILE A 73 1.81 11.26 -9.02
N PRO A 74 3.14 11.43 -9.24
CA PRO A 74 4.14 11.16 -8.21
C PRO A 74 4.04 12.14 -7.03
N ILE A 75 4.30 11.63 -5.81
CA ILE A 75 4.28 12.43 -4.59
C ILE A 75 5.49 12.16 -3.68
N ARG A 76 6.19 11.04 -3.88
CA ARG A 76 7.24 10.60 -2.95
C ARG A 76 8.52 11.40 -3.07
N THR A 77 8.93 11.75 -4.29
CA THR A 77 10.16 12.51 -4.54
C THR A 77 9.86 13.99 -4.69
N GLU A 78 10.84 14.83 -4.41
CA GLU A 78 10.72 16.28 -4.56
C GLU A 78 10.43 16.67 -6.01
N ARG A 79 11.18 16.13 -6.97
CA ARG A 79 10.95 16.33 -8.41
C ARG A 79 9.56 15.87 -8.85
N GLY A 80 9.11 14.71 -8.33
CA GLY A 80 7.75 14.21 -8.60
C GLY A 80 6.67 15.15 -8.08
N ARG A 81 6.87 15.77 -6.90
CA ARG A 81 5.93 16.76 -6.36
C ARG A 81 5.81 18.03 -7.21
N LEU A 82 6.83 18.38 -7.99
CA LEU A 82 6.75 19.52 -8.90
C LEU A 82 5.70 19.30 -9.99
N ILE A 83 5.51 18.06 -10.46
CA ILE A 83 4.47 17.71 -11.43
C ILE A 83 3.08 18.09 -10.91
N ARG A 84 2.83 17.91 -9.61
CA ARG A 84 1.53 18.27 -9.00
C ARG A 84 1.21 19.76 -9.07
N LYS A 85 2.20 20.63 -9.14
CA LYS A 85 2.00 22.09 -9.27
C LYS A 85 1.36 22.49 -10.61
N ALA A 86 1.44 21.63 -11.63
CA ALA A 86 0.77 21.83 -12.91
C ALA A 86 -0.77 21.63 -12.83
N PHE A 87 -1.25 20.96 -11.78
CA PHE A 87 -2.67 20.73 -11.56
C PHE A 87 -3.22 21.85 -10.69
N ILE A 88 -3.95 22.75 -11.31
CA ILE A 88 -4.53 23.95 -10.68
C ILE A 88 -6.06 23.89 -10.72
N ALA A 89 -6.70 24.67 -9.86
CA ALA A 89 -8.13 24.87 -9.91
C ALA A 89 -8.53 25.56 -11.24
N ARG A 90 -9.79 25.48 -11.61
CA ARG A 90 -10.34 26.03 -12.86
C ARG A 90 -10.08 27.52 -12.99
N ASP A 91 -10.42 28.27 -11.96
CA ASP A 91 -10.26 29.72 -11.83
C ASP A 91 -10.30 30.09 -10.35
N GLU A 92 -10.28 31.35 -10.02
CA GLU A 92 -10.27 31.88 -8.65
C GLU A 92 -11.47 31.51 -7.78
N ASN A 93 -12.60 31.13 -8.41
CA ASN A 93 -13.82 30.70 -7.70
C ASN A 93 -13.81 29.22 -7.33
N TYR A 94 -12.79 28.48 -7.77
CA TYR A 94 -12.63 27.05 -7.51
C TYR A 94 -11.38 26.75 -6.69
N THR A 95 -11.46 25.72 -5.89
CA THR A 95 -10.31 25.19 -5.15
C THR A 95 -10.18 23.68 -5.34
N LEU A 96 -8.97 23.15 -5.22
CA LEU A 96 -8.76 21.71 -5.18
C LEU A 96 -8.94 21.24 -3.74
N LEU A 97 -9.92 20.37 -3.52
CA LEU A 97 -10.12 19.67 -2.25
C LEU A 97 -9.49 18.29 -2.33
N SER A 98 -8.59 17.99 -1.41
CA SER A 98 -8.06 16.62 -1.21
C SER A 98 -8.51 16.11 0.15
N ALA A 99 -9.29 15.04 0.14
CA ALA A 99 -9.75 14.37 1.35
C ALA A 99 -9.42 12.88 1.27
N ASP A 100 -8.89 12.32 2.36
CA ASP A 100 -8.53 10.91 2.46
C ASP A 100 -9.02 10.36 3.80
N TYR A 101 -9.45 9.10 3.79
CA TYR A 101 -9.83 8.41 5.02
C TYR A 101 -8.61 8.07 5.85
N SER A 102 -8.59 8.50 7.11
CA SER A 102 -7.50 8.18 8.02
C SER A 102 -7.48 6.69 8.33
N GLN A 103 -6.49 5.98 7.78
CA GLN A 103 -6.18 4.58 8.09
C GLN A 103 -7.38 3.63 7.91
N ILE A 104 -8.20 3.85 6.90
CA ILE A 104 -9.48 3.15 6.73
C ILE A 104 -9.33 1.62 6.69
N GLU A 105 -8.31 1.11 6.01
CA GLU A 105 -8.06 -0.33 5.91
C GLU A 105 -7.76 -0.94 7.28
N LEU A 106 -6.98 -0.26 8.13
CA LEU A 106 -6.72 -0.72 9.51
C LEU A 106 -7.97 -0.66 10.39
N ARG A 107 -8.85 0.32 10.17
CA ARG A 107 -10.14 0.42 10.90
C ARG A 107 -11.08 -0.71 10.50
N ILE A 108 -11.16 -0.99 9.20
CA ILE A 108 -12.01 -2.08 8.68
C ILE A 108 -11.53 -3.42 9.21
N ILE A 109 -10.23 -3.73 9.13
CA ILE A 109 -9.73 -5.02 9.59
C ILE A 109 -9.84 -5.17 11.12
N ALA A 110 -9.67 -4.08 11.89
CA ALA A 110 -9.90 -4.09 13.33
C ALA A 110 -11.37 -4.47 13.66
N ALA A 111 -12.31 -3.89 12.94
CA ALA A 111 -13.73 -4.19 13.09
C ALA A 111 -14.08 -5.63 12.68
N LEU A 112 -13.58 -6.07 11.50
CA LEU A 112 -13.85 -7.41 10.96
C LEU A 112 -13.23 -8.53 11.82
N SER A 113 -12.04 -8.31 12.36
CA SER A 113 -11.36 -9.27 13.24
C SER A 113 -11.89 -9.24 14.67
N GLY A 114 -12.55 -8.16 15.07
CA GLY A 114 -12.93 -7.92 16.46
C GLY A 114 -11.73 -7.72 17.38
N GLU A 115 -10.59 -7.23 16.85
CA GLU A 115 -9.37 -7.02 17.64
C GLU A 115 -9.52 -5.81 18.57
N GLU A 116 -9.81 -6.09 19.82
CA GLU A 116 -10.18 -5.08 20.82
C GLU A 116 -9.11 -4.02 21.05
N ASN A 117 -7.84 -4.43 21.02
CA ASN A 117 -6.73 -3.51 21.22
C ASN A 117 -6.65 -2.47 20.09
N MET A 118 -6.92 -2.87 18.85
CA MET A 118 -6.98 -1.94 17.72
C MET A 118 -8.22 -1.06 17.77
N ILE A 119 -9.39 -1.65 18.09
CA ILE A 119 -10.66 -0.94 18.20
C ILE A 119 -10.57 0.17 19.26
N LYS A 120 -10.07 -0.16 20.47
CA LYS A 120 -9.88 0.81 21.56
C LYS A 120 -8.93 1.94 21.17
N ALA A 121 -7.80 1.62 20.51
CA ALA A 121 -6.86 2.63 20.03
C ALA A 121 -7.54 3.62 19.07
N PHE A 122 -8.35 3.13 18.12
CA PHE A 122 -9.11 3.98 17.21
C PHE A 122 -10.21 4.81 17.88
N GLN A 123 -10.93 4.24 18.85
CA GLN A 123 -11.95 4.95 19.62
C GLN A 123 -11.38 6.08 20.46
N ASN A 124 -10.17 5.89 20.99
CA ASN A 124 -9.43 6.88 21.76
C ASN A 124 -8.66 7.89 20.89
N ASN A 125 -8.79 7.82 19.55
CA ASN A 125 -8.01 8.63 18.62
C ASN A 125 -6.48 8.53 18.82
N GLU A 126 -5.99 7.37 19.27
CA GLU A 126 -4.58 7.11 19.42
C GLU A 126 -3.88 6.97 18.05
N ASP A 127 -2.59 7.31 17.99
CA ASP A 127 -1.76 6.94 16.84
C ASP A 127 -1.55 5.43 16.83
N ILE A 128 -2.30 4.73 15.98
CA ILE A 128 -2.26 3.27 15.90
C ILE A 128 -0.85 2.72 15.63
N HIS A 129 -0.01 3.43 14.90
CA HIS A 129 1.35 3.00 14.64
C HIS A 129 2.23 3.14 15.88
N LYS A 130 2.02 4.19 16.66
CA LYS A 130 2.70 4.42 17.93
C LYS A 130 2.20 3.43 18.99
N SER A 131 0.90 3.21 19.07
CA SER A 131 0.28 2.23 19.98
C SER A 131 0.73 0.80 19.65
N THR A 132 0.80 0.43 18.36
CA THR A 132 1.38 -0.86 17.94
C THR A 132 2.85 -0.97 18.32
N ALA A 133 3.65 0.05 18.08
CA ALA A 133 5.07 0.05 18.44
C ALA A 133 5.27 -0.15 19.94
N ALA A 134 4.55 0.58 20.77
CA ALA A 134 4.60 0.45 22.22
C ALA A 134 4.36 -0.99 22.69
N LYS A 135 3.33 -1.65 22.14
CA LYS A 135 2.97 -3.02 22.50
C LYS A 135 3.95 -4.06 21.97
N VAL A 136 4.35 -3.94 20.70
CA VAL A 136 5.19 -4.93 20.03
C VAL A 136 6.64 -4.87 20.54
N PHE A 137 7.16 -3.67 20.82
CA PHE A 137 8.50 -3.48 21.38
C PHE A 137 8.52 -3.48 22.92
N ASN A 138 7.34 -3.62 23.55
CA ASN A 138 7.15 -3.60 25.00
C ASN A 138 7.80 -2.38 25.68
N VAL A 139 7.50 -1.21 25.16
CA VAL A 139 7.98 0.08 25.69
C VAL A 139 6.78 0.98 26.02
N PRO A 140 6.90 1.92 26.98
CA PRO A 140 5.88 2.94 27.20
C PRO A 140 5.58 3.74 25.94
N LEU A 141 4.33 4.20 25.79
CA LEU A 141 3.91 4.93 24.59
C LEU A 141 4.77 6.17 24.34
N GLU A 142 5.16 6.87 25.40
CA GLU A 142 5.96 8.09 25.37
C GLU A 142 7.39 7.86 24.91
N GLU A 143 7.92 6.65 25.15
CA GLU A 143 9.30 6.26 24.81
C GLU A 143 9.44 5.68 23.42
N VAL A 144 8.34 5.50 22.68
CA VAL A 144 8.37 4.99 21.31
C VAL A 144 9.18 5.92 20.42
N THR A 145 10.28 5.40 19.87
CA THR A 145 11.14 6.13 18.94
C THR A 145 10.48 6.32 17.57
N LYS A 146 10.98 7.31 16.79
CA LYS A 146 10.53 7.51 15.40
C LYS A 146 10.76 6.28 14.53
N GLU A 147 11.85 5.57 14.75
CA GLU A 147 12.19 4.34 14.03
C GLU A 147 11.22 3.20 14.37
N GLN A 148 10.97 2.94 15.64
CA GLN A 148 10.00 1.93 16.09
C GLN A 148 8.61 2.21 15.53
N ARG A 149 8.16 3.48 15.57
CA ARG A 149 6.89 3.88 14.97
C ARG A 149 6.88 3.65 13.45
N SER A 150 7.98 3.93 12.76
CA SER A 150 8.11 3.70 11.31
C SER A 150 8.06 2.21 10.97
N ASN A 151 8.77 1.38 11.72
CA ASN A 151 8.75 -0.06 11.58
C ASN A 151 7.35 -0.63 11.85
N ALA A 152 6.70 -0.20 12.92
CA ALA A 152 5.32 -0.57 13.22
C ALA A 152 4.33 -0.13 12.13
N LYS A 153 4.52 1.05 11.53
CA LYS A 153 3.73 1.48 10.37
C LYS A 153 3.90 0.53 9.18
N THR A 154 5.13 0.15 8.88
CA THR A 154 5.42 -0.79 7.79
C THR A 154 4.82 -2.17 8.07
N VAL A 155 4.88 -2.64 9.32
CA VAL A 155 4.25 -3.90 9.73
C VAL A 155 2.73 -3.82 9.66
N ASN A 156 2.10 -2.79 10.21
CA ASN A 156 0.65 -2.62 10.22
C ASN A 156 0.04 -2.74 8.81
N PHE A 157 0.65 -2.08 7.82
CA PHE A 157 0.21 -2.22 6.43
C PHE A 157 0.70 -3.51 5.79
N GLY A 158 1.96 -3.88 6.05
CA GLY A 158 2.55 -5.08 5.47
C GLY A 158 1.79 -6.37 5.82
N ILE A 159 1.36 -6.52 7.05
CA ILE A 159 0.60 -7.70 7.51
C ILE A 159 -0.70 -7.85 6.72
N ILE A 160 -1.46 -6.78 6.56
CA ILE A 160 -2.71 -6.81 5.77
C ILE A 160 -2.43 -7.27 4.34
N TYR A 161 -1.31 -6.84 3.76
CA TYR A 161 -0.90 -7.22 2.40
C TYR A 161 -0.08 -8.53 2.34
N GLY A 162 0.03 -9.26 3.44
CA GLY A 162 0.71 -10.56 3.51
C GLY A 162 2.22 -10.46 3.33
N VAL A 163 2.85 -9.44 3.95
CA VAL A 163 4.31 -9.29 3.91
C VAL A 163 4.99 -10.46 4.61
N SER A 164 6.04 -11.00 4.00
CA SER A 164 6.95 -11.96 4.63
C SER A 164 8.07 -11.25 5.40
N ALA A 165 8.76 -11.98 6.28
CA ALA A 165 9.96 -11.45 6.97
C ALA A 165 11.02 -10.93 5.99
N PHE A 166 11.21 -11.60 4.84
CA PHE A 166 12.07 -11.12 3.77
C PHE A 166 11.54 -9.82 3.13
N GLY A 167 10.23 -9.73 2.88
CA GLY A 167 9.62 -8.52 2.34
C GLY A 167 9.72 -7.34 3.30
N LEU A 168 9.57 -7.58 4.61
CA LEU A 168 9.69 -6.56 5.64
C LEU A 168 11.13 -6.06 5.81
N SER A 169 12.12 -6.97 5.82
CA SER A 169 13.54 -6.59 5.91
C SER A 169 14.02 -5.73 4.72
N ASN A 170 13.41 -5.88 3.55
CA ASN A 170 13.70 -5.01 2.40
C ASN A 170 13.06 -3.60 2.49
N GLN A 171 12.15 -3.37 3.43
CA GLN A 171 11.40 -2.12 3.60
C GLN A 171 11.75 -1.37 4.89
N THR A 172 12.57 -1.98 5.73
CA THR A 172 12.98 -1.47 7.04
C THR A 172 14.50 -1.62 7.20
N SER A 173 15.06 -1.06 8.27
CA SER A 173 16.45 -1.28 8.68
C SER A 173 16.69 -2.63 9.38
N LEU A 174 15.62 -3.44 9.58
CA LEU A 174 15.68 -4.69 10.32
C LEU A 174 16.26 -5.81 9.46
N SER A 175 17.04 -6.69 10.09
CA SER A 175 17.45 -7.96 9.52
C SER A 175 16.23 -8.88 9.28
N ARG A 176 16.41 -9.92 8.49
CA ARG A 176 15.35 -10.91 8.24
C ARG A 176 14.87 -11.59 9.53
N LYS A 177 15.79 -11.84 10.48
CA LYS A 177 15.48 -12.45 11.77
C LYS A 177 14.63 -11.50 12.63
N GLU A 178 15.06 -10.26 12.79
CA GLU A 178 14.31 -9.22 13.52
C GLU A 178 12.95 -8.96 12.89
N SER A 179 12.86 -9.01 11.57
CA SER A 179 11.59 -8.88 10.86
C SER A 179 10.62 -10.04 11.14
N ALA A 180 11.13 -11.27 11.28
CA ALA A 180 10.33 -12.42 11.68
C ALA A 180 9.86 -12.28 13.13
N GLU A 181 10.75 -11.94 14.05
CA GLU A 181 10.43 -11.70 15.47
C GLU A 181 9.39 -10.58 15.62
N LEU A 182 9.50 -9.51 14.84
CA LEU A 182 8.55 -8.40 14.83
C LEU A 182 7.15 -8.84 14.34
N ILE A 183 7.07 -9.67 13.29
CA ILE A 183 5.81 -10.23 12.80
C ILE A 183 5.17 -11.15 13.84
N ASP A 184 5.96 -11.99 14.51
CA ASP A 184 5.48 -12.89 15.55
C ASP A 184 4.96 -12.11 16.77
N ALA A 185 5.69 -11.09 17.22
CA ALA A 185 5.27 -10.19 18.29
C ALA A 185 3.99 -9.41 17.92
N TYR A 186 3.86 -9.01 16.66
CA TYR A 186 2.65 -8.38 16.15
C TYR A 186 1.43 -9.30 16.26
N TYR A 187 1.55 -10.55 15.83
CA TYR A 187 0.47 -11.51 15.94
C TYR A 187 0.18 -11.97 17.38
N ALA A 188 1.19 -11.96 18.26
CA ALA A 188 0.97 -12.16 19.69
C ALA A 188 0.18 -11.00 20.31
N THR A 189 0.43 -9.77 19.85
CA THR A 189 -0.29 -8.57 20.29
C THR A 189 -1.73 -8.51 19.75
N TYR A 190 -1.95 -9.05 18.54
CA TYR A 190 -3.23 -9.00 17.83
C TYR A 190 -3.69 -10.41 17.39
N PRO A 191 -4.03 -11.31 18.34
CA PRO A 191 -4.32 -12.71 18.04
C PRO A 191 -5.61 -12.90 17.24
N LYS A 192 -6.64 -12.06 17.47
CA LYS A 192 -7.90 -12.11 16.72
C LYS A 192 -7.70 -11.73 15.25
N LEU A 193 -6.74 -10.83 14.96
CA LEU A 193 -6.38 -10.48 13.59
C LEU A 193 -5.79 -11.68 12.86
N LYS A 194 -4.85 -12.42 13.49
CA LYS A 194 -4.26 -13.64 12.91
C LYS A 194 -5.33 -14.68 12.58
N SER A 195 -6.23 -14.92 13.54
CA SER A 195 -7.34 -15.86 13.37
C SER A 195 -8.27 -15.46 12.23
N TYR A 196 -8.63 -14.17 12.16
CA TYR A 196 -9.44 -13.64 11.07
C TYR A 196 -8.81 -13.88 9.70
N MET A 197 -7.52 -13.57 9.55
CA MET A 197 -6.81 -13.76 8.29
C MET A 197 -6.76 -15.23 7.86
N SER A 198 -6.49 -16.15 8.81
CA SER A 198 -6.53 -17.59 8.53
C SER A 198 -7.92 -18.03 8.09
N ASN A 199 -8.96 -17.62 8.80
CA ASN A 199 -10.35 -17.97 8.49
C ASN A 199 -10.77 -17.45 7.10
N GLN A 200 -10.29 -16.27 6.67
CA GLN A 200 -10.58 -15.77 5.32
C GLN A 200 -9.96 -16.65 4.23
N VAL A 201 -8.74 -17.15 4.46
CA VAL A 201 -8.08 -18.07 3.53
C VAL A 201 -8.82 -19.40 3.46
N ASP A 202 -9.22 -19.95 4.61
CA ASP A 202 -9.95 -21.23 4.68
C ASP A 202 -11.34 -21.08 4.04
N PHE A 203 -12.06 -20.02 4.33
CA PHE A 203 -13.33 -19.71 3.66
C PHE A 203 -13.16 -19.61 2.14
N ALA A 204 -12.08 -18.97 1.67
CA ALA A 204 -11.82 -18.86 0.23
C ALA A 204 -11.51 -20.22 -0.42
N ARG A 205 -10.80 -21.10 0.28
CA ARG A 205 -10.50 -22.47 -0.20
C ARG A 205 -11.75 -23.32 -0.37
N GLU A 206 -12.69 -23.17 0.55
CA GLU A 206 -13.98 -23.92 0.54
C GLU A 206 -14.96 -23.36 -0.48
N ASN A 207 -15.05 -22.02 -0.59
CA ASN A 207 -16.10 -21.36 -1.35
C ASN A 207 -15.65 -20.81 -2.72
N GLY A 208 -14.34 -20.70 -2.97
CA GLY A 208 -13.78 -20.16 -4.22
C GLY A 208 -13.86 -18.64 -4.32
N TYR A 209 -14.32 -17.93 -3.30
CA TYR A 209 -14.40 -16.47 -3.26
C TYR A 209 -14.27 -15.95 -1.83
N VAL A 210 -14.05 -14.63 -1.71
CA VAL A 210 -14.22 -13.84 -0.47
C VAL A 210 -15.19 -12.70 -0.73
N GLN A 211 -15.70 -12.08 0.35
CA GLN A 211 -16.76 -11.09 0.25
C GLN A 211 -16.48 -9.89 1.15
N THR A 212 -16.75 -8.68 0.65
CA THR A 212 -16.72 -7.45 1.44
C THR A 212 -17.96 -7.35 2.35
N VAL A 213 -17.94 -6.44 3.33
CA VAL A 213 -19.09 -6.15 4.22
C VAL A 213 -20.36 -5.82 3.43
N LEU A 214 -20.22 -5.16 2.29
CA LEU A 214 -21.34 -4.75 1.43
C LEU A 214 -21.74 -5.82 0.38
N GLY A 215 -21.19 -7.02 0.49
CA GLY A 215 -21.61 -8.15 -0.35
C GLY A 215 -20.89 -8.30 -1.69
N ARG A 216 -19.92 -7.45 -2.01
CA ARG A 216 -19.10 -7.64 -3.23
C ARG A 216 -18.28 -8.91 -3.10
N ARG A 217 -18.40 -9.81 -4.06
CA ARG A 217 -17.61 -11.06 -4.13
C ARG A 217 -16.40 -10.90 -5.03
N ARG A 218 -15.26 -11.41 -4.55
CA ARG A 218 -14.06 -11.59 -5.35
C ARG A 218 -13.76 -13.09 -5.48
N TYR A 219 -13.89 -13.62 -6.69
CA TYR A 219 -13.58 -15.00 -6.98
C TYR A 219 -12.06 -15.22 -7.06
N LEU A 220 -11.58 -16.32 -6.47
CA LEU A 220 -10.17 -16.66 -6.31
C LEU A 220 -9.90 -18.04 -6.92
N LYS A 221 -9.87 -18.10 -8.24
CA LYS A 221 -9.72 -19.36 -9.01
C LYS A 221 -8.46 -20.14 -8.64
N ASP A 222 -7.41 -19.42 -8.22
CA ASP A 222 -6.09 -19.99 -7.95
C ASP A 222 -5.86 -20.32 -6.48
N ILE A 223 -6.87 -20.22 -5.61
CA ILE A 223 -6.72 -20.42 -4.16
C ILE A 223 -6.24 -21.82 -3.79
N ASN A 224 -6.59 -22.81 -4.59
CA ASN A 224 -6.20 -24.22 -4.43
C ASN A 224 -5.15 -24.65 -5.46
N SER A 225 -4.41 -23.71 -6.07
CA SER A 225 -3.37 -24.02 -7.06
C SER A 225 -2.27 -24.90 -6.48
N ALA A 226 -1.79 -25.87 -7.26
CA ALA A 226 -0.61 -26.67 -6.92
C ALA A 226 0.69 -25.83 -6.96
N ASN A 227 0.71 -24.74 -7.72
CA ASN A 227 1.85 -23.81 -7.76
C ASN A 227 1.83 -22.91 -6.52
N MET A 228 2.82 -23.08 -5.64
CA MET A 228 2.92 -22.35 -4.38
C MET A 228 2.98 -20.82 -4.54
N MET A 229 3.60 -20.30 -5.60
CA MET A 229 3.68 -18.86 -5.84
C MET A 229 2.31 -18.29 -6.21
N VAL A 230 1.59 -18.97 -7.09
CA VAL A 230 0.23 -18.62 -7.52
C VAL A 230 -0.73 -18.71 -6.34
N LYS A 231 -0.69 -19.82 -5.59
CA LYS A 231 -1.49 -20.04 -4.38
C LYS A 231 -1.28 -18.93 -3.34
N SER A 232 -0.02 -18.63 -3.02
CA SER A 232 0.32 -17.55 -2.06
C SER A 232 -0.20 -16.18 -2.52
N GLY A 233 -0.22 -15.92 -3.84
CA GLY A 233 -0.85 -14.72 -4.40
C GLY A 233 -2.36 -14.69 -4.17
N ALA A 234 -3.04 -15.81 -4.35
CA ALA A 234 -4.48 -15.95 -4.10
C ALA A 234 -4.83 -15.82 -2.61
N GLU A 235 -4.01 -16.41 -1.71
CA GLU A 235 -4.17 -16.28 -0.25
C GLU A 235 -4.05 -14.82 0.21
N ARG A 236 -3.07 -14.08 -0.30
CA ARG A 236 -2.98 -12.63 -0.04
C ARG A 236 -4.23 -11.88 -0.51
N ASN A 237 -4.74 -12.24 -1.68
CA ASN A 237 -5.98 -11.66 -2.19
C ASN A 237 -7.21 -12.04 -1.35
N ALA A 238 -7.24 -13.23 -0.73
CA ALA A 238 -8.31 -13.65 0.17
C ALA A 238 -8.39 -12.77 1.41
N VAL A 239 -7.24 -12.36 1.95
CA VAL A 239 -7.18 -11.47 3.12
C VAL A 239 -7.51 -10.03 2.75
N ASN A 240 -6.97 -9.53 1.63
CA ASN A 240 -7.05 -8.11 1.26
C ASN A 240 -8.40 -7.70 0.67
N ALA A 241 -9.06 -8.58 -0.06
CA ALA A 241 -10.25 -8.20 -0.81
C ALA A 241 -11.50 -7.87 0.04
N PRO A 242 -11.68 -8.45 1.25
CA PRO A 242 -12.76 -8.06 2.15
C PRO A 242 -12.59 -6.68 2.80
N ILE A 243 -11.36 -6.16 2.84
CA ILE A 243 -10.96 -4.89 3.45
C ILE A 243 -11.05 -3.78 2.40
#